data_028ceeae462288071e0c2fc33eec3745
#
_entry.id   028ceeae462288071e0c2fc33eec3745
#
_cell.length_a   1.000
_cell.length_b   1.000
_cell.length_c   1.000
_cell.angle_alpha   90.00
_cell.angle_beta   90.00
_cell.angle_gamma   90.00
#
_symmetry.space_group_name_H-M   'P 1'
#
loop_
_entity.id
_entity.type
_entity.pdbx_description
1 polymer ?
#
loop_
_entity_poly.entity_id
_entity_poly.type
_entity_poly.pdbx_seq_one_letter_code
_entity_poly.pdbx_strand_id
1 'polypeptide(L)'
;MVEIPQAKIEVVAEFPKGYFLENLAVRPDGSILVSAMNKRELWCVPAPTQNLPVKPVLVHIFDLMVLNMVEDGEDVFYVTASDVYTTRESHLYRLDMRGWLAEKKIEPELILVFPEPKVGLNGSCLLAPGVLLAAGITALIWRVDLPNAAESARARVWLKHDNMLNRPGGKKPEQPGLNGLRFAARTGFLYYTSTSQNLMMRVPVNPNTLEPEDMPQFVAGGSLLG
;
A
#
# COMPACT_ATOMS: atom_id res chain seq x y z
N MET A 1 1.23 0.03 40.04
CA MET A 1 1.60 -0.48 38.70
C MET A 1 0.29 -0.72 37.97
N VAL A 2 0.10 -0.12 36.81
CA VAL A 2 -1.07 -0.42 35.99
C VAL A 2 -0.75 -1.72 35.27
N GLU A 3 -1.52 -2.78 35.50
CA GLU A 3 -1.43 -4.02 34.71
C GLU A 3 -1.82 -3.68 33.27
N ILE A 4 -0.86 -3.82 32.36
CA ILE A 4 -1.16 -3.76 30.91
C ILE A 4 -1.85 -5.07 30.57
N PRO A 5 -3.12 -5.07 30.12
CA PRO A 5 -3.81 -6.29 29.76
C PRO A 5 -3.05 -6.98 28.63
N GLN A 6 -2.81 -8.29 28.80
CA GLN A 6 -2.16 -9.12 27.79
C GLN A 6 -3.06 -9.19 26.55
N ALA A 7 -2.53 -8.81 25.37
CA ALA A 7 -3.27 -8.93 24.13
C ALA A 7 -3.51 -10.41 23.78
N LYS A 8 -4.75 -10.77 23.47
CA LYS A 8 -5.07 -12.09 22.92
C LYS A 8 -4.73 -12.11 21.43
N ILE A 9 -3.94 -13.08 21.01
CA ILE A 9 -3.58 -13.28 19.60
C ILE A 9 -4.32 -14.52 19.09
N GLU A 10 -5.01 -14.38 17.96
CA GLU A 10 -5.73 -15.49 17.31
C GLU A 10 -5.31 -15.59 15.84
N VAL A 11 -5.17 -16.83 15.34
CA VAL A 11 -4.92 -17.10 13.92
C VAL A 11 -6.26 -17.06 13.20
N VAL A 12 -6.46 -16.04 12.35
CA VAL A 12 -7.71 -15.83 11.61
C VAL A 12 -7.76 -16.68 10.35
N ALA A 13 -6.64 -16.78 9.62
CA ALA A 13 -6.52 -17.57 8.40
C ALA A 13 -5.08 -18.07 8.23
N GLU A 14 -4.92 -19.13 7.46
CA GLU A 14 -3.62 -19.70 7.11
C GLU A 14 -3.46 -19.76 5.58
N PHE A 15 -2.26 -19.45 5.13
CA PHE A 15 -1.86 -19.55 3.73
C PHE A 15 -0.83 -20.66 3.54
N PRO A 16 -0.73 -21.28 2.36
CA PRO A 16 0.27 -22.30 2.10
C PRO A 16 1.70 -21.79 2.32
N LYS A 17 2.60 -22.70 2.70
CA LYS A 17 4.02 -22.37 2.85
C LYS A 17 4.59 -21.72 1.58
N GLY A 18 5.38 -20.65 1.75
CA GLY A 18 6.00 -19.91 0.66
C GLY A 18 5.15 -18.81 0.05
N TYR A 19 3.98 -18.51 0.64
CA TYR A 19 3.27 -17.26 0.36
C TYR A 19 3.92 -16.11 1.09
N PHE A 20 4.18 -15.01 0.38
CA PHE A 20 4.64 -13.76 0.97
C PHE A 20 3.46 -12.80 1.05
N LEU A 21 2.88 -12.69 2.24
CA LEU A 21 1.76 -11.77 2.50
C LEU A 21 2.35 -10.38 2.77
N GLU A 22 1.98 -9.41 1.93
CA GLU A 22 2.59 -8.07 1.98
C GLU A 22 1.71 -7.06 2.69
N ASN A 23 0.47 -6.94 2.27
CA ASN A 23 -0.44 -5.91 2.79
C ASN A 23 -1.86 -6.45 2.97
N LEU A 24 -2.65 -5.70 3.75
CA LEU A 24 -4.04 -6.04 4.00
C LEU A 24 -4.93 -4.78 4.10
N ALA A 25 -6.23 -4.96 3.81
CA ALA A 25 -7.26 -3.97 4.06
C ALA A 25 -8.52 -4.65 4.60
N VAL A 26 -9.17 -4.02 5.56
CA VAL A 26 -10.42 -4.54 6.14
C VAL A 26 -11.59 -3.91 5.40
N ARG A 27 -12.51 -4.77 4.92
CA ARG A 27 -13.74 -4.36 4.23
C ARG A 27 -14.83 -3.97 5.23
N PRO A 28 -15.86 -3.21 4.80
CA PRO A 28 -16.98 -2.83 5.67
C PRO A 28 -17.73 -4.00 6.32
N ASP A 29 -17.76 -5.17 5.67
CA ASP A 29 -18.37 -6.39 6.18
C ASP A 29 -17.49 -7.16 7.20
N GLY A 30 -16.29 -6.63 7.50
CA GLY A 30 -15.31 -7.23 8.40
C GLY A 30 -14.44 -8.31 7.76
N SER A 31 -14.62 -8.65 6.50
CA SER A 31 -13.67 -9.48 5.77
C SER A 31 -12.38 -8.72 5.47
N ILE A 32 -11.30 -9.45 5.16
CA ILE A 32 -9.96 -8.87 5.00
C ILE A 32 -9.42 -9.20 3.62
N LEU A 33 -9.10 -8.19 2.84
CA LEU A 33 -8.31 -8.37 1.63
C LEU A 33 -6.84 -8.53 2.00
N VAL A 34 -6.15 -9.49 1.38
CA VAL A 34 -4.74 -9.79 1.63
C VAL A 34 -4.01 -9.97 0.30
N SER A 35 -2.92 -9.24 0.11
CA SER A 35 -2.04 -9.42 -1.04
C SER A 35 -1.01 -10.52 -0.77
N ALA A 36 -0.91 -11.50 -1.68
CA ALA A 36 0.17 -12.48 -1.73
C ALA A 36 1.14 -12.07 -2.85
N MET A 37 2.10 -11.20 -2.51
CA MET A 37 2.96 -10.49 -3.45
C MET A 37 3.64 -11.43 -4.46
N ASN A 38 4.34 -12.46 -3.98
CA ASN A 38 5.12 -13.37 -4.80
C ASN A 38 4.28 -14.34 -5.65
N LYS A 39 2.95 -14.34 -5.44
CA LYS A 39 1.98 -15.11 -6.23
C LYS A 39 1.19 -14.21 -7.18
N ARG A 40 1.31 -12.88 -7.03
CA ARG A 40 0.53 -11.89 -7.78
C ARG A 40 -0.98 -12.01 -7.51
N GLU A 41 -1.35 -12.50 -6.33
CA GLU A 41 -2.70 -12.87 -5.96
C GLU A 41 -3.26 -11.90 -4.93
N LEU A 42 -4.55 -11.60 -5.07
CA LEU A 42 -5.36 -10.93 -4.07
C LEU A 42 -6.36 -11.93 -3.50
N TRP A 43 -6.40 -12.04 -2.19
CA TRP A 43 -7.26 -12.94 -1.45
C TRP A 43 -8.22 -12.18 -0.56
N CYS A 44 -9.40 -12.75 -0.32
CA CYS A 44 -10.34 -12.32 0.70
C CYS A 44 -10.40 -13.38 1.80
N VAL A 45 -10.09 -12.98 3.01
CA VAL A 45 -10.32 -13.75 4.22
C VAL A 45 -11.71 -13.37 4.73
N PRO A 46 -12.69 -14.28 4.76
CA PRO A 46 -14.03 -14.00 5.26
C PRO A 46 -13.99 -13.40 6.67
N ALA A 47 -15.00 -12.60 7.03
CA ALA A 47 -15.09 -12.02 8.37
C ALA A 47 -14.96 -13.13 9.44
N PRO A 48 -14.11 -12.95 10.46
CA PRO A 48 -13.87 -13.96 11.48
C PRO A 48 -15.16 -14.35 12.20
N THR A 49 -15.39 -15.64 12.32
CA THR A 49 -16.48 -16.25 13.09
C THR A 49 -15.92 -16.97 14.29
N GLN A 50 -16.77 -17.69 15.04
CA GLN A 50 -16.31 -18.53 16.16
C GLN A 50 -15.47 -19.74 15.70
N ASN A 51 -15.57 -20.13 14.41
CA ASN A 51 -14.83 -21.26 13.85
C ASN A 51 -13.58 -20.74 13.13
N LEU A 52 -12.47 -20.62 13.81
CA LEU A 52 -11.17 -20.23 13.28
C LEU A 52 -10.25 -21.44 13.08
N PRO A 53 -9.32 -21.42 12.14
CA PRO A 53 -9.12 -20.40 11.09
C PRO A 53 -10.17 -20.52 9.97
N VAL A 54 -10.52 -19.37 9.34
CA VAL A 54 -11.40 -19.36 8.16
C VAL A 54 -10.59 -19.61 6.88
N LYS A 55 -11.22 -20.17 5.84
CA LYS A 55 -10.56 -20.46 4.57
C LYS A 55 -10.54 -19.21 3.68
N PRO A 56 -9.35 -18.72 3.27
CA PRO A 56 -9.24 -17.63 2.31
C PRO A 56 -9.84 -17.99 0.94
N VAL A 57 -10.38 -16.99 0.24
CA VAL A 57 -10.95 -17.11 -1.10
C VAL A 57 -10.13 -16.25 -2.05
N LEU A 58 -9.69 -16.82 -3.17
CA LEU A 58 -8.97 -16.09 -4.23
C LEU A 58 -9.92 -15.10 -4.89
N VAL A 59 -9.55 -13.82 -4.92
CA VAL A 59 -10.30 -12.75 -5.57
C VAL A 59 -9.84 -12.60 -7.02
N HIS A 60 -8.53 -12.41 -7.22
CA HIS A 60 -7.96 -12.18 -8.57
C HIS A 60 -6.46 -12.51 -8.62
N ILE A 61 -5.94 -12.80 -9.82
CA ILE A 61 -4.51 -12.98 -10.11
C ILE A 61 -4.12 -11.88 -11.11
N PHE A 62 -3.17 -11.04 -10.71
CA PHE A 62 -2.68 -9.91 -11.51
C PHE A 62 -1.46 -10.30 -12.37
N ASP A 63 -1.14 -9.49 -13.37
CA ASP A 63 0.06 -9.68 -14.19
C ASP A 63 1.34 -9.31 -13.45
N LEU A 64 1.26 -8.36 -12.51
CA LEU A 64 2.36 -7.88 -11.67
C LEU A 64 2.13 -8.25 -10.20
N MET A 65 3.18 -8.13 -9.38
CA MET A 65 3.10 -8.37 -7.94
C MET A 65 2.19 -7.36 -7.27
N VAL A 66 1.21 -7.84 -6.49
CA VAL A 66 0.27 -6.99 -5.73
C VAL A 66 0.95 -6.53 -4.45
N LEU A 67 1.17 -5.23 -4.32
CA LEU A 67 1.94 -4.63 -3.21
C LEU A 67 1.04 -4.00 -2.15
N ASN A 68 0.02 -3.27 -2.57
CA ASN A 68 -0.84 -2.54 -1.64
C ASN A 68 -2.25 -2.39 -2.18
N MET A 69 -3.17 -2.10 -1.26
CA MET A 69 -4.55 -1.72 -1.56
C MET A 69 -5.02 -0.65 -0.56
N VAL A 70 -5.78 0.30 -1.07
CA VAL A 70 -6.34 1.42 -0.30
C VAL A 70 -7.80 1.57 -0.64
N GLU A 71 -8.67 1.64 0.36
CA GLU A 71 -10.08 1.92 0.16
C GLU A 71 -10.31 3.42 -0.09
N ASP A 72 -11.08 3.76 -1.12
CA ASP A 72 -11.58 5.11 -1.40
C ASP A 72 -13.07 5.03 -1.74
N GLY A 73 -13.87 5.32 -0.74
CA GLY A 73 -15.30 5.09 -0.79
C GLY A 73 -15.72 3.71 -0.28
N GLU A 74 -17.00 3.48 -0.18
CA GLU A 74 -17.55 2.27 0.42
C GLU A 74 -17.24 1.04 -0.44
N ASP A 75 -16.38 0.17 0.07
CA ASP A 75 -15.99 -1.13 -0.53
C ASP A 75 -15.41 -1.04 -1.96
N VAL A 76 -14.79 0.10 -2.29
CA VAL A 76 -14.04 0.32 -3.53
C VAL A 76 -12.57 0.50 -3.19
N PHE A 77 -11.69 -0.29 -3.81
CA PHE A 77 -10.27 -0.30 -3.51
C PHE A 77 -9.45 0.11 -4.74
N TYR A 78 -8.34 0.80 -4.48
CA TYR A 78 -7.28 1.02 -5.45
C TYR A 78 -6.12 0.11 -5.12
N VAL A 79 -5.80 -0.78 -6.06
CA VAL A 79 -4.78 -1.83 -5.91
C VAL A 79 -3.55 -1.44 -6.72
N THR A 80 -2.40 -1.34 -6.06
CA THR A 80 -1.12 -1.14 -6.74
C THR A 80 -0.45 -2.48 -7.00
N ALA A 81 -0.09 -2.71 -8.28
CA ALA A 81 0.70 -3.86 -8.70
C ALA A 81 1.98 -3.39 -9.39
N SER A 82 3.12 -4.05 -9.13
CA SER A 82 4.41 -3.61 -9.63
C SER A 82 5.39 -4.75 -9.82
N ASP A 83 6.24 -4.65 -10.85
CA ASP A 83 7.47 -5.43 -10.93
C ASP A 83 8.56 -4.70 -10.14
N VAL A 84 8.79 -5.11 -8.90
CA VAL A 84 9.74 -4.45 -8.02
C VAL A 84 11.19 -4.89 -8.22
N TYR A 85 11.45 -5.88 -9.08
CA TYR A 85 12.78 -6.47 -9.22
C TYR A 85 13.47 -6.15 -10.54
N THR A 86 12.74 -6.09 -11.66
CA THR A 86 13.33 -6.00 -13.01
C THR A 86 12.93 -4.73 -13.75
N THR A 87 11.74 -4.66 -14.29
CA THR A 87 11.30 -3.56 -15.16
C THR A 87 10.89 -2.31 -14.40
N ARG A 88 10.54 -2.44 -13.12
CA ARG A 88 9.95 -1.38 -12.29
C ARG A 88 8.61 -0.85 -12.82
N GLU A 89 7.99 -1.56 -13.75
CA GLU A 89 6.66 -1.26 -14.24
C GLU A 89 5.64 -1.33 -13.12
N SER A 90 4.67 -0.40 -13.14
CA SER A 90 3.69 -0.28 -12.06
C SER A 90 2.33 0.12 -12.62
N HIS A 91 1.31 -0.55 -12.11
CA HIS A 91 -0.08 -0.39 -12.50
C HIS A 91 -0.93 -0.03 -11.30
N LEU A 92 -1.99 0.75 -11.53
CA LEU A 92 -3.05 1.03 -10.58
C LEU A 92 -4.36 0.48 -11.12
N TYR A 93 -5.00 -0.34 -10.33
CA TYR A 93 -6.30 -0.92 -10.63
C TYR A 93 -7.36 -0.38 -9.69
N ARG A 94 -8.57 -0.22 -10.19
CA ARG A 94 -9.78 0.00 -9.41
C ARG A 94 -10.48 -1.36 -9.23
N LEU A 95 -10.78 -1.71 -8.00
CA LEU A 95 -11.44 -2.95 -7.59
C LEU A 95 -12.73 -2.59 -6.86
N ASP A 96 -13.88 -2.85 -7.48
CA ASP A 96 -15.19 -2.61 -6.88
C ASP A 96 -15.70 -3.88 -6.21
N MET A 97 -15.64 -3.93 -4.89
CA MET A 97 -16.04 -5.08 -4.09
C MET A 97 -17.50 -5.04 -3.65
N ARG A 98 -18.25 -3.99 -4.01
CA ARG A 98 -19.66 -3.84 -3.63
C ARG A 98 -20.50 -4.99 -4.15
N GLY A 99 -21.16 -5.70 -3.23
CA GLY A 99 -21.95 -6.88 -3.58
C GLY A 99 -21.13 -8.06 -4.11
N TRP A 100 -19.80 -8.06 -3.95
CA TRP A 100 -18.98 -9.21 -4.28
C TRP A 100 -19.31 -10.40 -3.39
N LEU A 101 -19.53 -11.54 -4.03
CA LEU A 101 -19.71 -12.85 -3.39
C LEU A 101 -18.56 -13.76 -3.85
N ALA A 102 -18.09 -14.63 -2.96
CA ALA A 102 -16.94 -15.52 -3.21
C ALA A 102 -17.05 -16.40 -4.48
N GLU A 103 -18.25 -16.58 -4.99
CA GLU A 103 -18.53 -17.37 -6.20
C GLU A 103 -18.49 -16.56 -7.48
N LYS A 104 -18.43 -15.23 -7.39
CA LYS A 104 -18.39 -14.34 -8.56
C LYS A 104 -16.96 -13.92 -8.85
N LYS A 105 -16.54 -14.11 -10.09
CA LYS A 105 -15.32 -13.46 -10.57
C LYS A 105 -15.49 -11.96 -10.52
N ILE A 106 -14.42 -11.28 -10.12
CA ILE A 106 -14.29 -9.84 -10.20
C ILE A 106 -13.10 -9.52 -11.11
N GLU A 107 -13.30 -8.56 -12.00
CA GLU A 107 -12.24 -8.09 -12.89
C GLU A 107 -11.85 -6.68 -12.47
N PRO A 108 -10.64 -6.48 -11.90
CA PRO A 108 -10.13 -5.16 -11.59
C PRO A 108 -9.95 -4.33 -12.86
N GLU A 109 -10.38 -3.09 -12.83
CA GLU A 109 -10.21 -2.14 -13.91
C GLU A 109 -8.80 -1.53 -13.86
N LEU A 110 -7.99 -1.69 -14.91
CA LEU A 110 -6.72 -0.98 -15.06
C LEU A 110 -7.00 0.50 -15.36
N ILE A 111 -6.68 1.40 -14.42
CA ILE A 111 -6.96 2.84 -14.55
C ILE A 111 -5.72 3.67 -14.82
N LEU A 112 -4.52 3.13 -14.54
CA LEU A 112 -3.26 3.84 -14.77
C LEU A 112 -2.09 2.88 -14.93
N VAL A 113 -1.28 3.11 -15.96
CA VAL A 113 0.11 2.65 -16.05
C VAL A 113 0.99 3.82 -15.65
N PHE A 114 1.81 3.66 -14.60
CA PHE A 114 2.63 4.77 -14.11
C PHE A 114 3.67 5.19 -15.16
N PRO A 115 3.83 6.51 -15.36
CA PRO A 115 4.78 7.04 -16.35
C PRO A 115 6.25 6.88 -15.90
N GLU A 116 7.17 7.30 -16.75
CA GLU A 116 8.57 7.45 -16.35
C GLU A 116 8.76 8.55 -15.27
N PRO A 117 9.74 8.42 -14.36
CA PRO A 117 10.66 7.28 -14.27
C PRO A 117 10.01 6.04 -13.66
N LYS A 118 10.28 4.85 -14.20
CA LYS A 118 9.84 3.59 -13.59
C LYS A 118 10.61 3.35 -12.30
N VAL A 119 9.91 3.42 -11.17
CA VAL A 119 10.54 3.33 -9.84
C VAL A 119 10.13 2.08 -9.05
N GLY A 120 9.20 1.30 -9.57
CA GLY A 120 8.51 0.27 -8.80
C GLY A 120 7.70 0.89 -7.66
N LEU A 121 6.61 0.28 -7.25
CA LEU A 121 5.80 0.79 -6.15
C LEU A 121 5.81 -0.18 -4.96
N ASN A 122 5.53 0.35 -3.78
CA ASN A 122 5.25 -0.44 -2.59
C ASN A 122 4.01 0.12 -1.88
N GLY A 123 4.16 0.82 -0.76
CA GLY A 123 3.04 1.34 0.00
C GLY A 123 2.28 2.46 -0.70
N SER A 124 1.01 2.58 -0.38
CA SER A 124 0.16 3.70 -0.81
C SER A 124 -0.81 4.11 0.30
N CYS A 125 -1.30 5.34 0.23
CA CYS A 125 -2.35 5.83 1.13
C CYS A 125 -3.18 6.89 0.43
N LEU A 126 -4.42 7.10 0.89
CA LEU A 126 -5.18 8.28 0.51
C LEU A 126 -4.68 9.50 1.29
N LEU A 127 -4.53 10.59 0.57
CA LEU A 127 -4.28 11.93 1.13
C LEU A 127 -5.61 12.65 1.38
N ALA A 128 -6.55 12.47 0.46
CA ALA A 128 -7.94 12.91 0.53
C ALA A 128 -8.78 12.01 -0.40
N PRO A 129 -10.12 12.05 -0.34
CA PRO A 129 -10.95 11.39 -1.33
C PRO A 129 -10.54 11.78 -2.76
N GLY A 130 -10.31 10.80 -3.62
CA GLY A 130 -9.85 11.01 -5.00
C GLY A 130 -8.38 11.38 -5.16
N VAL A 131 -7.57 11.40 -4.08
CA VAL A 131 -6.13 11.69 -4.16
C VAL A 131 -5.32 10.62 -3.45
N LEU A 132 -4.59 9.82 -4.22
CA LEU A 132 -3.75 8.73 -3.73
C LEU A 132 -2.27 9.12 -3.81
N LEU A 133 -1.50 8.78 -2.79
CA LEU A 133 -0.04 8.79 -2.81
C LEU A 133 0.49 7.36 -2.90
N ALA A 134 1.52 7.14 -3.74
CA ALA A 134 2.17 5.86 -3.91
C ALA A 134 3.69 5.98 -3.77
N ALA A 135 4.28 5.11 -2.93
CA ALA A 135 5.71 5.07 -2.66
C ALA A 135 6.46 4.39 -3.80
N GLY A 136 7.30 5.13 -4.51
CA GLY A 136 8.27 4.58 -5.43
C GLY A 136 9.50 4.06 -4.68
N ILE A 137 9.78 2.77 -4.78
CA ILE A 137 10.81 2.08 -3.96
C ILE A 137 12.23 2.61 -4.15
N THR A 138 12.49 3.38 -5.20
CA THR A 138 13.84 3.84 -5.52
C THR A 138 14.10 5.32 -5.21
N ALA A 139 13.07 6.19 -5.17
CA ALA A 139 13.41 7.61 -5.09
C ALA A 139 12.31 8.63 -4.76
N LEU A 140 11.03 8.34 -4.95
CA LEU A 140 10.00 9.39 -4.97
C LEU A 140 8.63 8.92 -4.52
N ILE A 141 7.76 9.87 -4.21
CA ILE A 141 6.33 9.64 -3.99
C ILE A 141 5.56 10.17 -5.20
N TRP A 142 4.73 9.32 -5.78
CA TRP A 142 3.74 9.72 -6.78
C TRP A 142 2.48 10.25 -6.11
N ARG A 143 1.89 11.31 -6.67
CA ARG A 143 0.49 11.67 -6.46
C ARG A 143 -0.31 11.20 -7.66
N VAL A 144 -1.42 10.54 -7.39
CA VAL A 144 -2.40 10.14 -8.40
C VAL A 144 -3.70 10.83 -8.08
N ASP A 145 -4.16 11.67 -9.00
CA ASP A 145 -5.51 12.20 -9.00
C ASP A 145 -6.40 11.13 -9.64
N LEU A 146 -7.29 10.55 -8.83
CA LEU A 146 -8.15 9.43 -9.21
C LEU A 146 -9.32 9.92 -10.07
N PRO A 147 -9.81 9.12 -11.02
CA PRO A 147 -10.81 9.57 -11.96
C PRO A 147 -12.16 9.82 -11.27
N ASN A 148 -12.75 10.96 -11.58
CA ASN A 148 -14.20 11.08 -11.56
C ASN A 148 -14.74 10.35 -12.80
N ALA A 149 -16.00 9.91 -12.82
CA ALA A 149 -16.61 9.04 -13.83
C ALA A 149 -16.36 9.38 -15.32
N ALA A 150 -15.73 10.50 -15.65
CA ALA A 150 -15.46 10.98 -17.01
C ALA A 150 -13.98 11.24 -17.31
N GLU A 151 -13.08 11.13 -16.33
CA GLU A 151 -11.65 11.49 -16.49
C GLU A 151 -10.75 10.28 -16.28
N SER A 152 -9.58 10.27 -16.95
CA SER A 152 -8.53 9.27 -16.70
C SER A 152 -7.72 9.63 -15.48
N ALA A 153 -7.25 8.63 -14.71
CA ALA A 153 -6.30 8.82 -13.63
C ALA A 153 -5.02 9.50 -14.14
N ARG A 154 -4.45 10.41 -13.35
CA ARG A 154 -3.23 11.13 -13.69
C ARG A 154 -2.21 11.00 -12.57
N ALA A 155 -0.97 10.61 -12.91
CA ALA A 155 0.13 10.55 -11.97
C ALA A 155 1.14 11.67 -12.23
N ARG A 156 1.66 12.24 -11.14
CA ARG A 156 2.80 13.16 -11.15
C ARG A 156 3.67 12.95 -9.92
N VAL A 157 4.93 13.34 -10.00
CA VAL A 157 5.81 13.34 -8.83
C VAL A 157 5.27 14.33 -7.80
N TRP A 158 5.02 13.86 -6.59
CA TRP A 158 4.58 14.66 -5.45
C TRP A 158 5.75 15.14 -4.61
N LEU A 159 6.70 14.22 -4.34
CA LEU A 159 7.90 14.53 -3.57
C LEU A 159 9.06 13.64 -4.01
N LYS A 160 10.25 14.22 -4.04
CA LYS A 160 11.52 13.51 -4.24
C LYS A 160 12.53 14.03 -3.25
N HIS A 161 13.22 13.12 -2.53
CA HIS A 161 14.21 13.50 -1.53
C HIS A 161 15.25 12.37 -1.33
N ASP A 162 16.47 12.73 -0.91
CA ASP A 162 17.60 11.78 -0.77
C ASP A 162 17.37 10.71 0.30
N ASN A 163 16.56 10.99 1.33
CA ASN A 163 16.19 9.98 2.32
C ASN A 163 15.20 8.93 1.81
N MET A 164 14.69 9.08 0.58
CA MET A 164 13.83 8.12 -0.11
C MET A 164 14.62 7.17 -1.01
N LEU A 165 15.90 7.49 -1.27
CA LEU A 165 16.73 6.68 -2.16
C LEU A 165 17.03 5.32 -1.56
N ASN A 166 17.02 4.30 -2.42
CA ASN A 166 17.67 3.04 -2.10
C ASN A 166 19.18 3.28 -2.06
N ARG A 167 19.81 3.11 -0.89
CA ARG A 167 21.27 3.23 -0.76
C ARG A 167 21.94 1.93 -1.20
N PRO A 168 22.76 1.94 -2.28
CA PRO A 168 23.64 0.82 -2.60
C PRO A 168 24.66 0.66 -1.46
N GLY A 169 24.85 -0.57 -0.98
CA GLY A 169 25.81 -0.90 0.07
C GLY A 169 25.22 -1.34 1.40
N GLY A 170 23.92 -1.38 1.57
CA GLY A 170 23.26 -2.17 2.61
C GLY A 170 23.59 -3.65 2.40
N LYS A 171 23.63 -4.44 3.47
CA LYS A 171 23.93 -5.90 3.42
C LYS A 171 22.93 -6.70 2.55
N LYS A 172 21.87 -6.04 2.05
CA LYS A 172 20.87 -6.61 1.14
C LYS A 172 20.58 -5.59 0.04
N PRO A 173 21.08 -5.79 -1.19
CA PRO A 173 20.88 -4.88 -2.32
C PRO A 173 19.41 -4.71 -2.76
N GLU A 174 18.51 -5.52 -2.21
CA GLU A 174 17.09 -5.61 -2.60
C GLU A 174 16.13 -4.87 -1.65
N GLN A 175 16.65 -4.21 -0.61
CA GLN A 175 15.78 -3.46 0.29
C GLN A 175 15.27 -2.17 -0.39
N PRO A 176 13.95 -1.89 -0.33
CA PRO A 176 13.40 -0.67 -0.89
C PRO A 176 13.95 0.56 -0.15
N GLY A 177 14.09 1.68 -0.85
CA GLY A 177 14.21 2.98 -0.23
C GLY A 177 12.90 3.30 0.50
N LEU A 178 11.97 3.91 -0.21
CA LEU A 178 10.61 4.06 0.30
C LEU A 178 9.89 2.71 0.43
N ASN A 179 9.11 2.57 1.50
CA ASN A 179 8.29 1.39 1.76
C ASN A 179 6.85 1.83 2.11
N GLY A 180 6.53 2.01 3.38
CA GLY A 180 5.18 2.36 3.82
C GLY A 180 4.89 3.86 3.76
N LEU A 181 3.64 4.21 3.46
CA LEU A 181 3.07 5.56 3.56
C LEU A 181 1.86 5.56 4.47
N ARG A 182 1.70 6.62 5.28
CA ARG A 182 0.48 6.87 6.07
C ARG A 182 0.25 8.37 6.26
N PHE A 183 -0.92 8.83 5.84
CA PHE A 183 -1.35 10.20 6.13
C PHE A 183 -2.15 10.25 7.43
N ALA A 184 -1.71 11.10 8.34
CA ALA A 184 -2.39 11.35 9.60
C ALA A 184 -3.20 12.65 9.51
N ALA A 185 -4.43 12.58 9.04
CA ALA A 185 -5.30 13.72 8.76
C ALA A 185 -5.45 14.65 9.97
N ARG A 186 -5.50 14.09 11.21
CA ARG A 186 -5.61 14.89 12.44
C ARG A 186 -4.43 15.83 12.67
N THR A 187 -3.25 15.48 12.19
CA THR A 187 -2.01 16.27 12.41
C THR A 187 -1.49 16.92 11.13
N GLY A 188 -2.07 16.60 9.97
CA GLY A 188 -1.65 17.12 8.67
C GLY A 188 -0.29 16.61 8.20
N PHE A 189 0.22 15.48 8.74
CA PHE A 189 1.50 14.92 8.31
C PHE A 189 1.35 13.63 7.52
N LEU A 190 2.08 13.54 6.42
CA LEU A 190 2.39 12.26 5.78
C LEU A 190 3.61 11.65 6.46
N TYR A 191 3.47 10.42 6.96
CA TYR A 191 4.57 9.61 7.47
C TYR A 191 5.00 8.60 6.43
N TYR A 192 6.31 8.33 6.36
CA TYR A 192 6.87 7.27 5.51
C TYR A 192 8.10 6.63 6.13
N THR A 193 8.36 5.40 5.69
CA THR A 193 9.55 4.65 6.07
C THR A 193 10.51 4.52 4.89
N SER A 194 11.81 4.61 5.16
CA SER A 194 12.90 4.27 4.24
C SER A 194 13.64 3.07 4.80
N THR A 195 13.36 1.89 4.25
CA THR A 195 13.86 0.62 4.80
C THR A 195 15.37 0.52 4.67
N SER A 196 15.93 0.80 3.48
CA SER A 196 17.39 0.72 3.25
C SER A 196 18.21 1.72 4.07
N GLN A 197 17.57 2.77 4.58
CA GLN A 197 18.22 3.80 5.40
C GLN A 197 17.83 3.70 6.89
N ASN A 198 16.93 2.78 7.25
CA ASN A 198 16.37 2.63 8.61
C ASN A 198 15.82 3.95 9.16
N LEU A 199 14.99 4.63 8.37
CA LEU A 199 14.43 5.93 8.73
C LEU A 199 12.90 5.87 8.76
N MET A 200 12.32 6.58 9.72
CA MET A 200 10.95 7.05 9.71
C MET A 200 10.95 8.56 9.60
N MET A 201 10.27 9.07 8.61
CA MET A 201 10.20 10.48 8.26
C MET A 201 8.75 10.96 8.24
N ARG A 202 8.55 12.27 8.31
CA ARG A 202 7.25 12.91 8.07
C ARG A 202 7.39 14.16 7.22
N VAL A 203 6.32 14.52 6.52
CA VAL A 203 6.20 15.72 5.69
C VAL A 203 4.91 16.45 6.06
N PRO A 204 4.95 17.75 6.38
CA PRO A 204 3.73 18.53 6.57
C PRO A 204 3.03 18.70 5.21
N VAL A 205 1.73 18.54 5.21
CA VAL A 205 0.89 18.61 4.00
C VAL A 205 -0.04 19.82 4.10
N ASN A 206 -0.02 20.67 3.09
CA ASN A 206 -0.92 21.80 3.00
C ASN A 206 -2.37 21.31 2.85
N PRO A 207 -3.30 21.68 3.74
CA PRO A 207 -4.66 21.16 3.73
C PRO A 207 -5.50 21.65 2.53
N ASN A 208 -5.10 22.74 1.87
CA ASN A 208 -5.86 23.32 0.76
C ASN A 208 -5.36 22.81 -0.60
N THR A 209 -4.04 22.63 -0.75
CA THR A 209 -3.43 22.22 -2.02
C THR A 209 -3.10 20.73 -2.07
N LEU A 210 -2.99 20.10 -0.91
CA LEU A 210 -2.52 18.72 -0.72
C LEU A 210 -1.08 18.52 -1.23
N GLU A 211 -0.27 19.59 -1.19
CA GLU A 211 1.15 19.58 -1.54
C GLU A 211 2.02 19.56 -0.27
N PRO A 212 3.31 19.15 -0.38
CA PRO A 212 4.25 19.31 0.70
C PRO A 212 4.40 20.79 1.07
N GLU A 213 4.32 21.13 2.36
CA GLU A 213 4.57 22.51 2.82
C GLU A 213 6.04 22.78 3.13
N ASP A 214 6.81 21.70 3.42
CA ASP A 214 8.20 21.83 3.83
C ASP A 214 8.97 20.53 3.53
N MET A 215 10.27 20.54 3.78
CA MET A 215 11.16 19.40 3.62
C MET A 215 10.82 18.28 4.61
N PRO A 216 11.15 17.00 4.29
CA PRO A 216 10.97 15.88 5.18
C PRO A 216 11.70 16.07 6.51
N GLN A 217 10.98 15.81 7.60
CA GLN A 217 11.46 15.89 8.99
C GLN A 217 11.73 14.49 9.54
N PHE A 218 12.85 14.34 10.25
CA PHE A 218 13.20 13.09 10.93
C PHE A 218 12.24 12.82 12.09
N VAL A 219 11.78 11.57 12.21
CA VAL A 219 10.94 11.11 13.34
C VAL A 219 11.71 10.09 14.16
N ALA A 220 12.23 9.04 13.53
CA ALA A 220 12.96 7.98 14.19
C ALA A 220 13.91 7.28 13.20
N GLY A 221 14.90 6.55 13.73
CA GLY A 221 15.84 5.79 12.92
C GLY A 221 16.67 4.83 13.76
N GLY A 222 17.42 3.95 13.08
CA GLY A 222 18.30 2.96 13.68
C GLY A 222 17.70 1.55 13.73
N SER A 223 18.33 0.65 14.52
CA SER A 223 18.02 -0.78 14.56
C SER A 223 16.61 -1.18 15.02
N LEU A 224 15.81 -0.20 15.48
CA LEU A 224 14.42 -0.43 15.89
C LEU A 224 13.43 -0.43 14.72
N LEU A 225 13.87 -0.08 13.50
CA LEU A 225 13.02 0.02 12.31
C LEU A 225 13.35 -1.01 11.22
N GLY A 226 14.26 -1.93 11.49
CA GLY A 226 14.72 -2.97 10.57
C GLY A 226 14.52 -4.37 11.09
#